data_3ef5061fff6710dac585a416fe0e191a
#
_entry.id   3ef5061fff6710dac585a416fe0e191a
#
_cell.length_a   1.000
_cell.length_b   1.000
_cell.length_c   1.000
_cell.angle_alpha   90.00
_cell.angle_beta   90.00
_cell.angle_gamma   90.00
#
_symmetry.space_group_name_H-M   'P 1'
#
loop_
_entity.id
_entity.type
_entity.pdbx_description
1 polymer ?
#
loop_
_entity_poly.entity_id
_entity_poly.type
_entity_poly.pdbx_seq_one_letter_code
_entity_poly.pdbx_strand_id
1 'polypeptide(L)'
;MVIRALLRPLFLLAILSLVLPSLVAAQGVDVKTVGMVVPASKTDLGWNQQGADGLEAVAKELGITAKIQENGGYDDITPTLKDLKDDGAQLIICHASGYQTVCPEFAAEEQVPVAVIENPKAVVPNLVSDIETQAQEVAYLAGVLAGRMTKTQTVGIVVSGEPPTWNYMTVGFAEGLKASNGSAKLLYSVIGEDAYEDSAGAKRVTEQQLAAGADIIFGMGDGASFGMIEAIRDFNKDHKDAPAKFIDVIGDKSKDYSDVLLTSVYFDYAPTYKAMIEDLKNNTFGKVYTLDVKNGGVRLLDLPDDVPQDVKDAVKKAQDDIVAGKIKVPAIGDADGVRSTLQQLGYR
;
A
#
# COMPACT_ATOMS: atom_id res chain seq x y z
N MET A 1 -8.63 101.12 -23.94
CA MET A 1 -9.59 100.05 -24.33
C MET A 1 -8.89 98.73 -24.28
N VAL A 2 -9.07 97.97 -23.16
CA VAL A 2 -8.28 96.82 -22.80
C VAL A 2 -9.18 95.62 -23.00
N ILE A 3 -8.83 94.70 -23.94
CA ILE A 3 -9.55 93.50 -24.20
C ILE A 3 -8.92 92.38 -23.32
N ARG A 4 -9.69 91.89 -22.34
CA ARG A 4 -9.31 90.73 -21.51
C ARG A 4 -9.63 89.41 -22.27
N ALA A 5 -8.61 88.57 -22.59
CA ALA A 5 -8.76 87.24 -23.09
C ALA A 5 -8.99 86.31 -21.92
N LEU A 6 -10.11 85.53 -21.92
CA LEU A 6 -10.44 84.46 -20.99
C LEU A 6 -9.78 83.14 -21.47
N LEU A 7 -8.76 82.64 -20.73
CA LEU A 7 -8.29 81.27 -20.83
C LEU A 7 -9.21 80.30 -20.11
N ARG A 8 -9.78 79.31 -20.80
CA ARG A 8 -10.48 78.19 -20.24
C ARG A 8 -9.47 77.03 -20.02
N PRO A 9 -9.34 76.41 -18.86
CA PRO A 9 -8.53 75.21 -18.70
C PRO A 9 -9.30 73.99 -19.21
N LEU A 10 -8.70 73.25 -20.15
CA LEU A 10 -9.12 71.91 -20.59
C LEU A 10 -8.73 70.89 -19.49
N PHE A 11 -9.71 70.34 -18.81
CA PHE A 11 -9.50 69.17 -17.93
C PHE A 11 -9.39 67.94 -18.80
N LEU A 12 -8.17 67.39 -18.97
CA LEU A 12 -7.96 66.04 -19.51
C LEU A 12 -8.28 65.03 -18.41
N LEU A 13 -9.42 64.32 -18.59
CA LEU A 13 -9.76 63.18 -17.74
C LEU A 13 -8.95 61.96 -18.24
N ALA A 14 -7.86 61.61 -17.57
CA ALA A 14 -7.14 60.41 -17.81
C ALA A 14 -7.92 59.22 -17.20
N ILE A 15 -8.58 58.43 -18.04
CA ILE A 15 -9.23 57.18 -17.65
C ILE A 15 -8.10 56.13 -17.46
N LEU A 16 -7.70 55.93 -16.20
CA LEU A 16 -6.78 54.86 -15.80
C LEU A 16 -7.57 53.51 -15.82
N SER A 17 -7.49 52.81 -16.91
CA SER A 17 -8.05 51.46 -17.02
C SER A 17 -7.27 50.53 -16.11
N LEU A 18 -7.79 50.22 -14.90
CA LEU A 18 -7.30 49.12 -14.08
C LEU A 18 -7.52 47.80 -14.82
N VAL A 19 -6.49 47.28 -15.47
CA VAL A 19 -6.46 45.88 -15.92
C VAL A 19 -6.26 45.04 -14.66
N LEU A 20 -7.36 44.57 -14.06
CA LEU A 20 -7.31 43.53 -13.06
C LEU A 20 -6.84 42.27 -13.77
N PRO A 21 -5.73 41.62 -13.33
CA PRO A 21 -5.37 40.33 -13.86
C PRO A 21 -6.53 39.37 -13.51
N SER A 22 -7.22 38.88 -14.54
CA SER A 22 -8.16 37.78 -14.38
C SER A 22 -7.35 36.60 -13.85
N LEU A 23 -7.54 36.23 -12.60
CA LEU A 23 -7.11 34.92 -12.10
C LEU A 23 -7.89 33.89 -12.93
N VAL A 24 -7.30 33.44 -14.02
CA VAL A 24 -7.72 32.20 -14.70
C VAL A 24 -7.44 31.11 -13.68
N ALA A 25 -8.44 30.69 -12.93
CA ALA A 25 -8.33 29.47 -12.16
C ALA A 25 -7.92 28.37 -13.12
N ALA A 26 -6.80 27.72 -12.89
CA ALA A 26 -6.38 26.59 -13.68
C ALA A 26 -7.53 25.60 -13.68
N GLN A 27 -8.01 25.26 -14.86
CA GLN A 27 -9.14 24.36 -15.03
C GLN A 27 -8.64 22.95 -14.72
N GLY A 28 -9.30 22.25 -13.79
CA GLY A 28 -8.95 20.88 -13.43
C GLY A 28 -9.03 19.93 -14.64
N VAL A 29 -8.34 18.80 -14.54
CA VAL A 29 -8.26 17.79 -15.61
C VAL A 29 -9.49 16.89 -15.57
N ASP A 30 -10.25 16.83 -16.66
CA ASP A 30 -11.34 15.85 -16.83
C ASP A 30 -10.73 14.51 -17.27
N VAL A 31 -10.37 13.66 -16.28
CA VAL A 31 -9.69 12.39 -16.50
C VAL A 31 -10.60 11.40 -17.22
N LYS A 32 -10.14 10.90 -18.37
CA LYS A 32 -10.81 9.88 -19.19
C LYS A 32 -10.03 8.57 -19.24
N THR A 33 -8.71 8.65 -19.06
CA THR A 33 -7.82 7.50 -19.11
C THR A 33 -6.82 7.60 -17.98
N VAL A 34 -6.69 6.53 -17.20
CA VAL A 34 -5.66 6.36 -16.18
C VAL A 34 -4.75 5.21 -16.60
N GLY A 35 -3.45 5.49 -16.65
CA GLY A 35 -2.41 4.50 -16.86
C GLY A 35 -1.96 3.89 -15.53
N MET A 36 -1.47 2.67 -15.56
CA MET A 36 -0.78 2.03 -14.43
C MET A 36 0.35 1.17 -14.98
N VAL A 37 1.48 1.17 -14.29
CA VAL A 37 2.55 0.20 -14.49
C VAL A 37 2.76 -0.59 -13.22
N VAL A 38 2.78 -1.92 -13.35
CA VAL A 38 3.08 -2.88 -12.28
C VAL A 38 4.28 -3.74 -12.66
N PRO A 39 5.15 -4.11 -11.69
CA PRO A 39 6.41 -4.80 -12.00
C PRO A 39 6.24 -6.23 -12.49
N ALA A 40 5.19 -6.93 -12.08
CA ALA A 40 4.95 -8.33 -12.46
C ALA A 40 3.53 -8.53 -13.03
N SER A 41 3.01 -9.75 -13.00
CA SER A 41 1.67 -10.07 -13.49
C SER A 41 0.59 -9.48 -12.60
N LYS A 42 -0.43 -8.89 -13.19
CA LYS A 42 -1.63 -8.39 -12.48
C LYS A 42 -2.58 -9.49 -11.99
N THR A 43 -2.16 -10.74 -12.02
CA THR A 43 -2.93 -11.90 -11.54
C THR A 43 -2.15 -12.72 -10.51
N ASP A 44 -1.27 -12.04 -9.74
CA ASP A 44 -0.40 -12.64 -8.74
C ASP A 44 -1.10 -12.96 -7.40
N LEU A 45 -2.38 -12.59 -7.25
CA LEU A 45 -3.15 -12.65 -6.00
C LEU A 45 -2.46 -11.85 -4.85
N GLY A 46 -1.64 -10.87 -5.20
CA GLY A 46 -0.85 -10.06 -4.29
C GLY A 46 -0.82 -8.58 -4.67
N TRP A 47 0.36 -7.97 -4.57
CA TRP A 47 0.60 -6.55 -4.77
C TRP A 47 0.11 -6.03 -6.13
N ASN A 48 0.54 -6.69 -7.22
CA ASN A 48 0.23 -6.20 -8.57
C ASN A 48 -1.27 -6.32 -8.87
N GLN A 49 -1.89 -7.42 -8.47
CA GLN A 49 -3.32 -7.62 -8.67
C GLN A 49 -4.14 -6.61 -7.86
N GLN A 50 -3.80 -6.33 -6.60
CA GLN A 50 -4.56 -5.39 -5.78
C GLN A 50 -4.54 -3.97 -6.35
N GLY A 51 -3.40 -3.52 -6.87
CA GLY A 51 -3.32 -2.26 -7.58
C GLY A 51 -4.19 -2.24 -8.83
N ALA A 52 -4.07 -3.28 -9.66
CA ALA A 52 -4.83 -3.41 -10.90
C ALA A 52 -6.34 -3.50 -10.67
N ASP A 53 -6.79 -4.36 -9.76
CA ASP A 53 -8.22 -4.54 -9.42
C ASP A 53 -8.81 -3.23 -8.86
N GLY A 54 -8.05 -2.51 -8.03
CA GLY A 54 -8.47 -1.21 -7.52
C GLY A 54 -8.69 -0.19 -8.63
N LEU A 55 -7.78 -0.11 -9.61
CA LEU A 55 -7.93 0.79 -10.74
C LEU A 55 -9.07 0.36 -11.67
N GLU A 56 -9.19 -0.94 -11.98
CA GLU A 56 -10.28 -1.46 -12.83
C GLU A 56 -11.66 -1.22 -12.19
N ALA A 57 -11.79 -1.37 -10.87
CA ALA A 57 -13.02 -1.07 -10.14
C ALA A 57 -13.42 0.41 -10.25
N VAL A 58 -12.47 1.32 -10.02
CA VAL A 58 -12.69 2.76 -10.14
C VAL A 58 -13.00 3.16 -11.58
N ALA A 59 -12.29 2.61 -12.55
CA ALA A 59 -12.52 2.89 -13.96
C ALA A 59 -13.94 2.49 -14.38
N LYS A 60 -14.41 1.33 -13.94
CA LYS A 60 -15.78 0.86 -14.18
C LYS A 60 -16.83 1.76 -13.50
N GLU A 61 -16.57 2.18 -12.24
CA GLU A 61 -17.49 3.05 -11.50
C GLU A 61 -17.63 4.43 -12.15
N LEU A 62 -16.50 5.02 -12.58
CA LEU A 62 -16.48 6.37 -13.15
C LEU A 62 -16.72 6.42 -14.68
N GLY A 63 -16.78 5.26 -15.34
CA GLY A 63 -16.94 5.17 -16.79
C GLY A 63 -15.72 5.71 -17.58
N ILE A 64 -14.52 5.51 -17.03
CA ILE A 64 -13.24 5.90 -17.64
C ILE A 64 -12.46 4.66 -18.10
N THR A 65 -11.32 4.86 -18.76
CA THR A 65 -10.47 3.77 -19.25
C THR A 65 -9.29 3.53 -18.28
N ALA A 66 -9.09 2.29 -17.88
CA ALA A 66 -7.86 1.83 -17.24
C ALA A 66 -6.92 1.20 -18.30
N LYS A 67 -5.66 1.64 -18.33
CA LYS A 67 -4.58 1.10 -19.16
C LYS A 67 -3.51 0.55 -18.26
N ILE A 68 -3.42 -0.77 -18.08
CA ILE A 68 -2.50 -1.41 -17.15
C ILE A 68 -1.40 -2.12 -17.93
N GLN A 69 -0.15 -1.72 -17.71
CA GLN A 69 1.05 -2.37 -18.21
C GLN A 69 1.62 -3.25 -17.13
N GLU A 70 1.56 -4.55 -17.35
CA GLU A 70 2.10 -5.57 -16.46
C GLU A 70 3.50 -6.01 -16.91
N ASN A 71 4.24 -6.64 -16.00
CA ASN A 71 5.61 -7.11 -16.24
C ASN A 71 6.60 -5.98 -16.58
N GLY A 72 6.42 -4.80 -15.99
CA GLY A 72 7.33 -3.67 -16.16
C GLY A 72 8.73 -3.93 -15.61
N GLY A 73 8.87 -4.86 -14.67
CA GLY A 73 10.14 -5.13 -13.98
C GLY A 73 10.60 -3.96 -13.12
N TYR A 74 11.90 -3.95 -12.80
CA TYR A 74 12.54 -2.89 -12.01
C TYR A 74 13.67 -2.18 -12.78
N ASP A 75 13.83 -2.49 -14.07
CA ASP A 75 14.74 -1.76 -14.97
C ASP A 75 14.13 -0.41 -15.40
N ASP A 76 14.68 0.21 -16.45
CA ASP A 76 14.15 1.46 -16.99
C ASP A 76 12.75 1.30 -17.59
N ILE A 77 11.74 1.83 -16.89
CA ILE A 77 10.33 1.83 -17.33
C ILE A 77 9.93 3.09 -18.12
N THR A 78 10.85 3.99 -18.40
CA THR A 78 10.55 5.23 -19.15
C THR A 78 9.83 4.98 -20.48
N PRO A 79 10.21 3.96 -21.29
CA PRO A 79 9.46 3.63 -22.50
C PRO A 79 7.98 3.29 -22.22
N THR A 80 7.72 2.49 -21.19
CA THR A 80 6.36 2.11 -20.77
C THR A 80 5.54 3.33 -20.33
N LEU A 81 6.15 4.28 -19.60
CA LEU A 81 5.47 5.51 -19.20
C LEU A 81 5.11 6.38 -20.42
N LYS A 82 6.00 6.44 -21.44
CA LYS A 82 5.74 7.14 -22.69
C LYS A 82 4.58 6.49 -23.48
N ASP A 83 4.55 5.17 -23.57
CA ASP A 83 3.47 4.43 -24.21
C ASP A 83 2.12 4.72 -23.53
N LEU A 84 2.07 4.72 -22.19
CA LEU A 84 0.86 5.07 -21.44
C LEU A 84 0.41 6.52 -21.70
N LYS A 85 1.36 7.47 -21.76
CA LYS A 85 1.08 8.86 -22.12
C LYS A 85 0.53 8.97 -23.54
N ASP A 86 1.17 8.33 -24.50
CA ASP A 86 0.78 8.35 -25.93
C ASP A 86 -0.59 7.67 -26.14
N ASP A 87 -0.92 6.71 -25.30
CA ASP A 87 -2.24 6.08 -25.19
C ASP A 87 -3.30 6.98 -24.51
N GLY A 88 -2.93 8.20 -24.15
CA GLY A 88 -3.81 9.24 -23.62
C GLY A 88 -4.03 9.21 -22.12
N ALA A 89 -3.16 8.56 -21.35
CA ALA A 89 -3.25 8.60 -19.89
C ALA A 89 -3.05 10.03 -19.35
N GLN A 90 -3.97 10.47 -18.51
CA GLN A 90 -3.99 11.79 -17.89
C GLN A 90 -3.55 11.74 -16.41
N LEU A 91 -3.41 10.55 -15.88
CA LEU A 91 -2.77 10.16 -14.63
C LEU A 91 -2.08 8.83 -14.88
N ILE A 92 -0.86 8.66 -14.38
CA ILE A 92 -0.15 7.38 -14.39
C ILE A 92 0.16 6.96 -12.96
N ILE A 93 -0.27 5.75 -12.57
CA ILE A 93 0.01 5.16 -11.27
C ILE A 93 1.23 4.25 -11.42
N CYS A 94 2.31 4.60 -10.75
CA CYS A 94 3.55 3.84 -10.70
C CYS A 94 3.51 2.90 -9.48
N HIS A 95 2.95 1.70 -9.67
CA HIS A 95 2.56 0.82 -8.57
C HIS A 95 3.70 -0.08 -8.10
N ALA A 96 4.83 0.52 -7.70
CA ALA A 96 5.93 -0.17 -7.02
C ALA A 96 6.87 0.82 -6.33
N SER A 97 7.44 0.42 -5.19
CA SER A 97 8.46 1.19 -4.47
C SER A 97 9.72 1.43 -5.32
N GLY A 98 10.05 0.51 -6.24
CA GLY A 98 11.18 0.67 -7.19
C GLY A 98 11.02 1.80 -8.21
N TYR A 99 9.83 2.39 -8.34
CA TYR A 99 9.53 3.46 -9.31
C TYR A 99 9.60 4.87 -8.72
N GLN A 100 10.03 5.01 -7.48
CA GLN A 100 10.04 6.27 -6.71
C GLN A 100 10.84 7.41 -7.33
N THR A 101 11.83 7.12 -8.18
CA THR A 101 12.69 8.09 -8.84
C THR A 101 12.26 8.34 -10.28
N VAL A 102 12.12 7.29 -11.07
CA VAL A 102 11.85 7.39 -12.51
C VAL A 102 10.50 8.07 -12.81
N CYS A 103 9.46 7.80 -12.01
CA CYS A 103 8.15 8.38 -12.30
C CYS A 103 8.05 9.88 -11.99
N PRO A 104 8.57 10.42 -10.87
CA PRO A 104 8.65 11.86 -10.66
C PRO A 104 9.50 12.59 -11.71
N GLU A 105 10.61 11.99 -12.15
CA GLU A 105 11.45 12.55 -13.24
C GLU A 105 10.66 12.60 -14.55
N PHE A 106 10.00 11.52 -14.92
CA PHE A 106 9.11 11.47 -16.08
C PHE A 106 7.99 12.53 -16.00
N ALA A 107 7.34 12.67 -14.83
CA ALA A 107 6.29 13.67 -14.62
C ALA A 107 6.81 15.09 -14.83
N ALA A 108 8.03 15.39 -14.35
CA ALA A 108 8.66 16.70 -14.51
C ALA A 108 9.00 17.01 -15.98
N GLU A 109 9.47 16.01 -16.73
CA GLU A 109 9.80 16.15 -18.15
C GLU A 109 8.57 16.25 -19.05
N GLU A 110 7.63 15.35 -18.87
CA GLU A 110 6.51 15.15 -19.78
C GLU A 110 5.22 15.87 -19.34
N GLN A 111 5.24 16.49 -18.15
CA GLN A 111 4.10 17.23 -17.57
C GLN A 111 2.81 16.39 -17.48
N VAL A 112 2.97 15.10 -17.17
CA VAL A 112 1.87 14.15 -16.93
C VAL A 112 1.79 13.88 -15.43
N PRO A 113 0.61 14.05 -14.78
CA PRO A 113 0.42 13.68 -13.38
C PRO A 113 0.74 12.22 -13.11
N VAL A 114 1.52 11.97 -12.04
CA VAL A 114 1.84 10.61 -11.59
C VAL A 114 1.51 10.42 -10.11
N ALA A 115 1.22 9.19 -9.74
CA ALA A 115 1.18 8.75 -8.35
C ALA A 115 2.29 7.71 -8.13
N VAL A 116 3.09 7.90 -7.08
CA VAL A 116 4.15 6.98 -6.66
C VAL A 116 3.79 6.31 -5.33
N ILE A 117 4.54 5.30 -4.95
CA ILE A 117 4.37 4.57 -3.69
C ILE A 117 5.57 4.86 -2.78
N GLU A 118 5.32 5.19 -1.50
CA GLU A 118 6.32 5.30 -0.44
C GLU A 118 7.42 6.36 -0.69
N ASN A 119 7.06 7.46 -1.34
CA ASN A 119 7.99 8.60 -1.52
C ASN A 119 7.31 9.96 -1.29
N PRO A 120 6.90 10.28 -0.07
CA PRO A 120 6.20 11.53 0.24
C PRO A 120 7.03 12.79 -0.04
N LYS A 121 8.36 12.64 -0.20
CA LYS A 121 9.25 13.76 -0.55
C LYS A 121 9.18 14.16 -2.03
N ALA A 122 8.66 13.30 -2.89
CA ALA A 122 8.50 13.57 -4.32
C ALA A 122 7.24 14.40 -4.66
N VAL A 123 6.38 14.66 -3.68
CA VAL A 123 5.09 15.35 -3.90
C VAL A 123 5.28 16.73 -4.51
N VAL A 124 4.60 16.97 -5.62
CA VAL A 124 4.56 18.25 -6.34
C VAL A 124 3.09 18.59 -6.64
N PRO A 125 2.60 19.79 -6.25
CA PRO A 125 1.21 20.19 -6.49
C PRO A 125 0.79 20.00 -7.95
N ASN A 126 -0.35 19.34 -8.16
CA ASN A 126 -0.95 18.99 -9.46
C ASN A 126 -0.10 18.11 -10.40
N LEU A 127 1.04 17.58 -9.94
CA LEU A 127 1.94 16.80 -10.79
C LEU A 127 2.36 15.46 -10.19
N VAL A 128 2.77 15.42 -8.92
CA VAL A 128 3.21 14.18 -8.28
C VAL A 128 2.47 14.01 -6.96
N SER A 129 1.79 12.89 -6.82
CA SER A 129 1.22 12.43 -5.54
C SER A 129 1.95 11.19 -5.05
N ASP A 130 1.82 10.95 -3.76
CA ASP A 130 2.37 9.78 -3.12
C ASP A 130 1.26 8.98 -2.45
N ILE A 131 1.44 7.66 -2.38
CA ILE A 131 0.56 6.72 -1.69
C ILE A 131 1.36 6.08 -0.55
N GLU A 132 0.96 6.38 0.67
CA GLU A 132 1.49 5.79 1.88
C GLU A 132 0.54 4.75 2.47
N THR A 133 1.08 3.74 3.12
CA THR A 133 0.28 2.77 3.84
C THR A 133 0.62 2.79 5.33
N GLN A 134 -0.39 2.67 6.19
CA GLN A 134 -0.22 2.37 7.61
C GLN A 134 -0.32 0.86 7.82
N ALA A 135 0.46 0.11 7.04
CA ALA A 135 0.43 -1.36 7.00
C ALA A 135 0.75 -2.00 8.36
N GLN A 136 1.55 -1.32 9.21
CA GLN A 136 1.82 -1.75 10.59
C GLN A 136 0.57 -1.84 11.45
N GLU A 137 -0.44 -0.99 11.20
CA GLU A 137 -1.68 -1.00 11.99
C GLU A 137 -2.45 -2.30 11.80
N VAL A 138 -2.66 -2.71 10.56
CA VAL A 138 -3.38 -3.94 10.26
C VAL A 138 -2.54 -5.18 10.58
N ALA A 139 -1.22 -5.12 10.40
CA ALA A 139 -0.32 -6.20 10.81
C ALA A 139 -0.32 -6.38 12.34
N TYR A 140 -0.49 -5.31 13.12
CA TYR A 140 -0.72 -5.42 14.57
C TYR A 140 -1.96 -6.26 14.88
N LEU A 141 -3.08 -6.07 14.16
CA LEU A 141 -4.29 -6.88 14.32
C LEU A 141 -4.02 -8.35 13.99
N ALA A 142 -3.25 -8.62 12.93
CA ALA A 142 -2.82 -9.98 12.57
C ALA A 142 -1.95 -10.61 13.67
N GLY A 143 -1.07 -9.83 14.29
CA GLY A 143 -0.26 -10.26 15.44
C GLY A 143 -1.10 -10.59 16.68
N VAL A 144 -2.13 -9.77 16.95
CA VAL A 144 -3.11 -10.06 18.03
C VAL A 144 -3.84 -11.37 17.76
N LEU A 145 -4.30 -11.58 16.53
CA LEU A 145 -4.95 -12.82 16.11
C LEU A 145 -4.01 -14.02 16.31
N ALA A 146 -2.78 -13.94 15.79
CA ALA A 146 -1.80 -15.02 15.89
C ALA A 146 -1.48 -15.38 17.34
N GLY A 147 -1.29 -14.38 18.20
CA GLY A 147 -1.00 -14.60 19.61
C GLY A 147 -2.12 -15.29 20.39
N ARG A 148 -3.39 -15.04 19.98
CA ARG A 148 -4.56 -15.70 20.57
C ARG A 148 -4.83 -17.09 19.99
N MET A 149 -4.42 -17.34 18.75
CA MET A 149 -4.71 -18.59 18.03
C MET A 149 -3.59 -19.64 18.16
N THR A 150 -2.33 -19.24 18.38
CA THR A 150 -1.21 -20.19 18.47
C THR A 150 -1.41 -21.19 19.61
N LYS A 151 -1.20 -22.47 19.31
CA LYS A 151 -1.25 -23.58 20.26
C LYS A 151 0.15 -23.99 20.72
N THR A 152 1.16 -23.85 19.87
CA THR A 152 2.56 -24.20 20.16
C THR A 152 3.32 -23.10 20.88
N GLN A 153 2.74 -21.90 20.99
CA GLN A 153 3.40 -20.70 21.49
C GLN A 153 4.61 -20.27 20.63
N THR A 154 4.62 -20.67 19.35
CA THR A 154 5.66 -20.30 18.37
C THR A 154 5.00 -19.87 17.08
N VAL A 155 5.30 -18.66 16.65
CA VAL A 155 4.77 -18.02 15.45
C VAL A 155 5.93 -17.65 14.53
N GLY A 156 5.72 -17.73 13.23
CA GLY A 156 6.73 -17.42 12.23
C GLY A 156 6.39 -16.17 11.41
N ILE A 157 7.41 -15.41 11.04
CA ILE A 157 7.36 -14.41 9.98
C ILE A 157 8.33 -14.85 8.90
N VAL A 158 7.86 -14.94 7.64
CA VAL A 158 8.68 -15.22 6.46
C VAL A 158 8.49 -14.10 5.46
N VAL A 159 9.59 -13.43 5.10
CA VAL A 159 9.57 -12.30 4.16
C VAL A 159 10.45 -12.56 2.96
N SER A 160 10.00 -12.15 1.77
CA SER A 160 10.76 -12.31 0.51
C SER A 160 11.78 -11.21 0.27
N GLY A 161 11.86 -10.23 1.16
CA GLY A 161 12.76 -9.08 1.14
C GLY A 161 12.47 -8.16 2.31
N GLU A 162 13.11 -7.00 2.35
CA GLU A 162 12.94 -6.03 3.43
C GLU A 162 12.57 -4.61 2.92
N PRO A 163 11.59 -4.48 1.98
CA PRO A 163 11.11 -3.15 1.59
C PRO A 163 10.32 -2.48 2.75
N PRO A 164 10.16 -1.15 2.73
CA PRO A 164 9.52 -0.40 3.82
C PRO A 164 8.17 -0.97 4.28
N THR A 165 7.25 -1.27 3.37
CA THR A 165 5.93 -1.82 3.71
C THR A 165 6.03 -3.15 4.49
N TRP A 166 6.97 -4.04 4.13
CA TRP A 166 7.12 -5.32 4.83
C TRP A 166 7.83 -5.17 6.17
N ASN A 167 8.73 -4.19 6.27
CA ASN A 167 9.31 -3.80 7.55
C ASN A 167 8.24 -3.24 8.49
N TYR A 168 7.34 -2.36 8.00
CA TYR A 168 6.20 -1.87 8.79
C TYR A 168 5.35 -3.03 9.30
N MET A 169 4.97 -3.97 8.43
CA MET A 169 4.14 -5.11 8.82
C MET A 169 4.85 -6.07 9.77
N THR A 170 6.14 -6.30 9.59
CA THR A 170 6.94 -7.13 10.51
C THR A 170 6.90 -6.57 11.94
N VAL A 171 7.14 -5.27 12.08
CA VAL A 171 7.10 -4.60 13.39
C VAL A 171 5.69 -4.59 13.97
N GLY A 172 4.70 -4.21 13.16
CA GLY A 172 3.30 -4.20 13.60
C GLY A 172 2.84 -5.55 14.11
N PHE A 173 3.13 -6.62 13.36
CA PHE A 173 2.79 -7.98 13.75
C PHE A 173 3.48 -8.39 15.07
N ALA A 174 4.78 -8.12 15.20
CA ALA A 174 5.54 -8.44 16.41
C ALA A 174 5.01 -7.72 17.66
N GLU A 175 4.65 -6.44 17.53
CA GLU A 175 4.01 -5.65 18.59
C GLU A 175 2.63 -6.22 18.98
N GLY A 176 1.81 -6.57 18.01
CA GLY A 176 0.49 -7.18 18.25
C GLY A 176 0.59 -8.56 18.91
N LEU A 177 1.52 -9.39 18.45
CA LEU A 177 1.84 -10.68 19.06
C LEU A 177 2.28 -10.51 20.52
N LYS A 178 3.19 -9.58 20.77
CA LYS A 178 3.68 -9.28 22.13
C LYS A 178 2.57 -8.80 23.06
N ALA A 179 1.71 -7.93 22.57
CA ALA A 179 0.60 -7.37 23.35
C ALA A 179 -0.46 -8.42 23.71
N SER A 180 -0.71 -9.39 22.82
CA SER A 180 -1.75 -10.40 23.00
C SER A 180 -1.26 -11.68 23.68
N ASN A 181 0.02 -12.02 23.49
CA ASN A 181 0.69 -13.21 24.06
C ASN A 181 2.17 -12.94 24.30
N GLY A 182 2.48 -12.32 25.42
CA GLY A 182 3.86 -11.91 25.77
C GLY A 182 4.86 -13.05 25.94
N SER A 183 4.40 -14.32 26.05
CA SER A 183 5.23 -15.52 26.16
C SER A 183 5.49 -16.24 24.84
N ALA A 184 4.78 -15.90 23.78
CA ALA A 184 4.96 -16.51 22.47
C ALA A 184 6.37 -16.21 21.92
N LYS A 185 6.94 -17.20 21.25
CA LYS A 185 8.18 -17.06 20.47
C LYS A 185 7.84 -16.56 19.09
N LEU A 186 8.69 -15.70 18.55
CA LEU A 186 8.61 -15.24 17.16
C LEU A 186 9.89 -15.68 16.44
N LEU A 187 9.70 -16.36 15.30
CA LEU A 187 10.76 -16.68 14.36
C LEU A 187 10.67 -15.68 13.21
N TYR A 188 11.77 -15.03 12.86
CA TYR A 188 11.84 -14.11 11.73
C TYR A 188 12.87 -14.61 10.72
N SER A 189 12.47 -14.73 9.45
CA SER A 189 13.35 -15.19 8.39
C SER A 189 13.12 -14.43 7.09
N VAL A 190 14.21 -14.03 6.46
CA VAL A 190 14.24 -13.43 5.12
C VAL A 190 14.62 -14.51 4.12
N ILE A 191 13.86 -14.66 3.02
CA ILE A 191 14.13 -15.63 1.96
C ILE A 191 15.40 -15.23 1.20
N GLY A 192 15.48 -13.96 0.83
CA GLY A 192 16.61 -13.36 0.11
C GLY A 192 16.34 -11.89 -0.18
N GLU A 193 17.30 -11.23 -0.80
CA GLU A 193 17.12 -9.88 -1.32
C GLU A 193 16.23 -9.98 -2.59
N ASP A 194 15.17 -9.19 -2.64
CA ASP A 194 14.22 -9.14 -3.75
C ASP A 194 13.66 -10.51 -4.22
N ALA A 195 13.53 -11.46 -3.28
CA ALA A 195 13.06 -12.82 -3.57
C ALA A 195 11.52 -12.92 -3.70
N TYR A 196 10.88 -11.91 -4.27
CA TYR A 196 9.41 -11.77 -4.33
C TYR A 196 8.73 -12.93 -5.08
N GLU A 197 9.43 -13.54 -6.04
CA GLU A 197 8.94 -14.67 -6.84
C GLU A 197 9.61 -16.00 -6.47
N ASP A 198 10.52 -16.06 -5.47
CA ASP A 198 11.21 -17.29 -5.07
C ASP A 198 10.33 -18.21 -4.22
N SER A 199 9.37 -18.85 -4.86
CA SER A 199 8.48 -19.82 -4.23
C SER A 199 9.24 -21.02 -3.64
N ALA A 200 10.34 -21.48 -4.28
CA ALA A 200 11.15 -22.58 -3.76
C ALA A 200 11.92 -22.21 -2.49
N GLY A 201 12.49 -21.00 -2.45
CA GLY A 201 13.14 -20.45 -1.25
C GLY A 201 12.14 -20.26 -0.12
N ALA A 202 10.97 -19.71 -0.42
CA ALA A 202 9.88 -19.52 0.52
C ALA A 202 9.43 -20.85 1.15
N LYS A 203 9.26 -21.89 0.33
CA LYS A 203 8.91 -23.25 0.83
C LYS A 203 9.95 -23.73 1.84
N ARG A 204 11.24 -23.71 1.47
CA ARG A 204 12.32 -24.19 2.36
C ARG A 204 12.37 -23.44 3.69
N VAL A 205 12.25 -22.11 3.66
CA VAL A 205 12.29 -21.28 4.87
C VAL A 205 11.07 -21.55 5.76
N THR A 206 9.90 -21.70 5.16
CA THR A 206 8.66 -22.02 5.88
C THR A 206 8.72 -23.41 6.52
N GLU A 207 9.21 -24.43 5.81
CA GLU A 207 9.44 -25.78 6.36
C GLU A 207 10.37 -25.75 7.57
N GLN A 208 11.42 -24.93 7.56
CA GLN A 208 12.33 -24.77 8.71
C GLN A 208 11.62 -24.16 9.90
N GLN A 209 10.76 -23.16 9.71
CA GLN A 209 10.00 -22.54 10.81
C GLN A 209 8.95 -23.50 11.37
N LEU A 210 8.25 -24.26 10.53
CA LEU A 210 7.31 -25.30 10.95
C LEU A 210 8.03 -26.39 11.75
N ALA A 211 9.20 -26.85 11.28
CA ALA A 211 10.05 -27.81 12.02
C ALA A 211 10.55 -27.25 13.36
N ALA A 212 10.73 -25.94 13.49
CA ALA A 212 11.06 -25.25 14.74
C ALA A 212 9.84 -25.03 15.66
N GLY A 213 8.66 -25.50 15.26
CA GLY A 213 7.44 -25.52 16.05
C GLY A 213 6.47 -24.38 15.78
N ALA A 214 6.69 -23.58 14.75
CA ALA A 214 5.69 -22.56 14.37
C ALA A 214 4.40 -23.24 13.88
N ASP A 215 3.26 -22.78 14.39
CA ASP A 215 1.93 -23.25 13.98
C ASP A 215 1.12 -22.15 13.28
N ILE A 216 1.61 -20.93 13.25
CA ILE A 216 1.09 -19.82 12.45
C ILE A 216 2.26 -19.16 11.74
N ILE A 217 2.13 -19.00 10.44
CA ILE A 217 3.11 -18.28 9.60
C ILE A 217 2.45 -17.01 9.06
N PHE A 218 3.06 -15.85 9.35
CA PHE A 218 2.77 -14.60 8.69
C PHE A 218 3.75 -14.43 7.52
N GLY A 219 3.25 -14.50 6.31
CA GLY A 219 4.07 -14.53 5.10
C GLY A 219 3.88 -13.27 4.25
N MET A 220 5.00 -12.69 3.82
CA MET A 220 5.05 -11.54 2.93
C MET A 220 5.91 -11.87 1.72
N GLY A 221 5.29 -12.09 0.54
CA GLY A 221 6.06 -12.64 -0.54
C GLY A 221 5.46 -12.66 -1.94
N ASP A 222 4.50 -11.86 -2.29
CA ASP A 222 3.90 -11.91 -3.63
C ASP A 222 3.83 -13.34 -4.19
N GLY A 223 4.52 -13.66 -5.32
CA GLY A 223 4.62 -15.01 -5.86
C GLY A 223 5.30 -16.03 -4.93
N ALA A 224 6.21 -15.60 -4.06
CA ALA A 224 6.84 -16.48 -3.07
C ALA A 224 5.83 -16.99 -2.02
N SER A 225 4.70 -16.31 -1.78
CA SER A 225 3.62 -16.77 -0.88
C SER A 225 3.11 -18.18 -1.23
N PHE A 226 3.10 -18.56 -2.51
CA PHE A 226 2.65 -19.88 -2.93
C PHE A 226 3.53 -21.00 -2.39
N GLY A 227 4.85 -20.77 -2.27
CA GLY A 227 5.77 -21.71 -1.62
C GLY A 227 5.51 -21.86 -0.13
N MET A 228 5.16 -20.77 0.57
CA MET A 228 4.77 -20.83 1.98
C MET A 228 3.49 -21.64 2.19
N ILE A 229 2.50 -21.42 1.34
CA ILE A 229 1.23 -22.16 1.36
C ILE A 229 1.47 -23.65 1.09
N GLU A 230 2.33 -23.99 0.11
CA GLU A 230 2.68 -25.37 -0.20
C GLU A 230 3.36 -26.06 0.99
N ALA A 231 4.32 -25.39 1.64
CA ALA A 231 4.99 -25.93 2.83
C ALA A 231 3.99 -26.24 3.95
N ILE A 232 3.04 -25.33 4.22
CA ILE A 232 2.02 -25.52 5.24
C ILE A 232 1.07 -26.67 4.87
N ARG A 233 0.65 -26.78 3.60
CA ARG A 233 -0.18 -27.89 3.15
C ARG A 233 0.53 -29.24 3.28
N ASP A 234 1.83 -29.29 2.93
CA ASP A 234 2.63 -30.51 3.09
C ASP A 234 2.77 -30.89 4.57
N PHE A 235 3.09 -29.93 5.44
CA PHE A 235 3.15 -30.14 6.89
C PHE A 235 1.83 -30.66 7.47
N ASN A 236 0.70 -30.10 7.05
CA ASN A 236 -0.62 -30.45 7.55
C ASN A 236 -1.08 -31.86 7.16
N LYS A 237 -0.48 -32.50 6.11
CA LYS A 237 -0.78 -33.91 5.76
C LYS A 237 -0.45 -34.86 6.90
N ASP A 238 0.64 -34.58 7.62
CA ASP A 238 1.14 -35.41 8.72
C ASP A 238 0.70 -34.88 10.12
N HIS A 239 0.15 -33.66 10.18
CA HIS A 239 -0.23 -32.99 11.42
C HIS A 239 -1.72 -32.61 11.47
N LYS A 240 -2.60 -33.56 11.13
CA LYS A 240 -4.06 -33.30 11.01
C LYS A 240 -4.73 -32.82 12.29
N ASP A 241 -4.23 -33.26 13.46
CA ASP A 241 -4.79 -32.89 14.76
C ASP A 241 -4.34 -31.50 15.25
N ALA A 242 -3.28 -30.95 14.65
CA ALA A 242 -2.72 -29.66 14.95
C ALA A 242 -2.18 -28.96 13.67
N PRO A 243 -3.07 -28.64 12.73
CA PRO A 243 -2.65 -28.04 11.46
C PRO A 243 -2.10 -26.64 11.67
N ALA A 244 -1.04 -26.32 10.95
CA ALA A 244 -0.52 -24.96 10.86
C ALA A 244 -1.40 -24.10 9.97
N LYS A 245 -1.41 -22.78 10.23
CA LYS A 245 -2.21 -21.79 9.51
C LYS A 245 -1.33 -20.70 8.91
N PHE A 246 -1.85 -20.05 7.90
CA PHE A 246 -1.20 -18.98 7.15
C PHE A 246 -1.95 -17.67 7.32
N ILE A 247 -1.23 -16.60 7.59
CA ILE A 247 -1.70 -15.23 7.47
C ILE A 247 -0.94 -14.61 6.30
N ASP A 248 -1.66 -14.22 5.27
CA ASP A 248 -1.12 -13.64 4.06
C ASP A 248 -1.15 -12.10 4.10
N VAL A 249 -0.65 -11.47 3.06
CA VAL A 249 -0.67 -10.02 2.90
C VAL A 249 -1.22 -9.59 1.55
N ILE A 250 -1.77 -8.39 1.53
CA ILE A 250 -2.16 -7.54 0.40
C ILE A 250 -3.37 -8.08 -0.35
N GLY A 251 -3.31 -9.30 -0.88
CA GLY A 251 -4.37 -9.88 -1.70
C GLY A 251 -5.35 -10.78 -0.94
N ASP A 252 -6.39 -11.23 -1.65
CA ASP A 252 -7.37 -12.20 -1.15
C ASP A 252 -7.17 -13.56 -1.81
N LYS A 253 -6.58 -14.48 -1.07
CA LYS A 253 -6.40 -15.88 -1.46
C LYS A 253 -7.45 -16.83 -0.84
N SER A 254 -8.49 -16.29 -0.17
CA SER A 254 -9.45 -17.09 0.60
C SER A 254 -10.24 -18.09 -0.25
N LYS A 255 -10.48 -17.78 -1.53
CA LYS A 255 -11.22 -18.66 -2.44
C LYS A 255 -10.51 -19.99 -2.68
N ASP A 256 -9.18 -19.97 -2.89
CA ASP A 256 -8.42 -21.12 -3.37
C ASP A 256 -7.56 -21.76 -2.27
N TYR A 257 -7.40 -21.08 -1.14
CA TYR A 257 -6.49 -21.47 -0.04
C TYR A 257 -7.14 -21.43 1.35
N SER A 258 -8.47 -21.49 1.42
CA SER A 258 -9.23 -21.47 2.68
C SER A 258 -8.86 -22.61 3.65
N ASP A 259 -8.28 -23.70 3.15
CA ASP A 259 -7.81 -24.84 3.95
C ASP A 259 -6.67 -24.46 4.92
N VAL A 260 -5.83 -23.53 4.53
CA VAL A 260 -4.68 -23.07 5.32
C VAL A 260 -4.77 -21.61 5.74
N LEU A 261 -5.47 -20.79 4.98
CA LEU A 261 -5.55 -19.33 5.22
C LEU A 261 -6.38 -19.03 6.47
N LEU A 262 -5.77 -18.33 7.43
CA LEU A 262 -6.48 -17.78 8.60
C LEU A 262 -7.08 -16.42 8.29
N THR A 263 -6.34 -15.55 7.61
CA THR A 263 -6.77 -14.25 7.08
C THR A 263 -5.69 -13.67 6.17
N SER A 264 -5.93 -12.51 5.61
CA SER A 264 -4.93 -11.69 4.93
C SER A 264 -4.99 -10.24 5.41
N VAL A 265 -3.84 -9.59 5.48
CA VAL A 265 -3.70 -8.14 5.56
C VAL A 265 -4.02 -7.57 4.18
N TYR A 266 -5.25 -7.10 4.01
CA TYR A 266 -5.77 -6.69 2.70
C TYR A 266 -5.61 -5.18 2.48
N PHE A 267 -5.17 -4.80 1.27
CA PHE A 267 -5.05 -3.40 0.85
C PHE A 267 -6.13 -3.06 -0.18
N ASP A 268 -6.88 -2.00 0.08
CA ASP A 268 -7.91 -1.48 -0.82
C ASP A 268 -7.46 -0.13 -1.41
N TYR A 269 -7.01 -0.16 -2.65
CA TYR A 269 -6.54 1.03 -3.36
C TYR A 269 -7.66 1.83 -4.05
N ALA A 270 -8.84 1.23 -4.27
CA ALA A 270 -9.90 1.85 -5.06
C ALA A 270 -10.35 3.22 -4.52
N PRO A 271 -10.60 3.42 -3.20
CA PRO A 271 -10.96 4.73 -2.67
C PRO A 271 -9.88 5.79 -2.90
N THR A 272 -8.60 5.40 -2.81
CA THR A 272 -7.45 6.28 -3.01
C THR A 272 -7.34 6.73 -4.47
N TYR A 273 -7.45 5.80 -5.42
CA TYR A 273 -7.41 6.13 -6.85
C TYR A 273 -8.59 7.02 -7.26
N LYS A 274 -9.77 6.74 -6.72
CA LYS A 274 -10.94 7.60 -6.94
C LYS A 274 -10.70 9.02 -6.44
N ALA A 275 -10.18 9.16 -5.22
CA ALA A 275 -9.85 10.47 -4.66
C ALA A 275 -8.80 11.23 -5.50
N MET A 276 -7.79 10.55 -6.03
CA MET A 276 -6.80 11.16 -6.94
C MET A 276 -7.42 11.71 -8.21
N ILE A 277 -8.34 10.96 -8.83
CA ILE A 277 -9.06 11.38 -10.04
C ILE A 277 -9.95 12.60 -9.75
N GLU A 278 -10.65 12.59 -8.63
CA GLU A 278 -11.47 13.72 -8.18
C GLU A 278 -10.61 14.96 -7.87
N ASP A 279 -9.45 14.77 -7.25
CA ASP A 279 -8.53 15.86 -6.93
C ASP A 279 -7.90 16.49 -8.19
N LEU A 280 -7.59 15.70 -9.23
CA LEU A 280 -7.15 16.23 -10.52
C LEU A 280 -8.22 17.11 -11.15
N LYS A 281 -9.49 16.68 -11.10
CA LYS A 281 -10.62 17.46 -11.59
C LYS A 281 -10.81 18.77 -10.81
N ASN A 282 -10.51 18.74 -9.50
CA ASN A 282 -10.68 19.87 -8.62
C ASN A 282 -9.40 20.73 -8.48
N ASN A 283 -8.31 20.37 -9.18
CA ASN A 283 -7.01 21.02 -9.12
C ASN A 283 -6.38 21.00 -7.71
N THR A 284 -6.59 19.89 -6.98
CA THR A 284 -6.09 19.64 -5.62
C THR A 284 -5.23 18.38 -5.51
N PHE A 285 -4.82 17.80 -6.63
CA PHE A 285 -3.85 16.71 -6.73
C PHE A 285 -2.45 17.15 -6.28
N GLY A 286 -1.56 16.20 -5.99
CA GLY A 286 -0.20 16.53 -5.53
C GLY A 286 -0.12 16.60 -4.02
N LYS A 287 -0.53 15.55 -3.35
CA LYS A 287 -0.48 15.34 -1.90
C LYS A 287 -0.20 13.87 -1.58
N VAL A 288 0.03 13.59 -0.30
CA VAL A 288 0.10 12.22 0.21
C VAL A 288 -1.32 11.68 0.44
N TYR A 289 -1.57 10.49 -0.09
CA TYR A 289 -2.78 9.70 0.17
C TYR A 289 -2.39 8.52 1.05
N THR A 290 -3.13 8.30 2.12
CA THR A 290 -2.79 7.26 3.10
C THR A 290 -3.89 6.20 3.16
N LEU A 291 -3.48 4.93 3.06
CA LEU A 291 -4.32 3.79 3.38
C LEU A 291 -4.07 3.44 4.85
N ASP A 292 -5.11 3.49 5.68
CA ASP A 292 -5.03 3.16 7.11
C ASP A 292 -6.23 2.31 7.57
N VAL A 293 -6.17 1.80 8.79
CA VAL A 293 -7.27 1.01 9.39
C VAL A 293 -8.52 1.86 9.58
N LYS A 294 -8.37 3.16 9.82
CA LYS A 294 -9.50 4.07 10.08
C LYS A 294 -10.34 4.32 8.83
N ASN A 295 -9.70 4.46 7.66
CA ASN A 295 -10.40 4.66 6.39
C ASN A 295 -10.71 3.37 5.64
N GLY A 296 -10.29 2.21 6.17
CA GLY A 296 -10.50 0.90 5.57
C GLY A 296 -9.57 0.58 4.40
N GLY A 297 -8.63 1.47 4.08
CA GLY A 297 -7.62 1.26 3.03
C GLY A 297 -6.69 0.09 3.34
N VAL A 298 -6.48 -0.22 4.62
CA VAL A 298 -5.89 -1.49 5.07
C VAL A 298 -6.80 -2.14 6.11
N ARG A 299 -7.02 -3.45 5.99
CA ARG A 299 -7.89 -4.21 6.90
C ARG A 299 -7.53 -5.69 6.88
N LEU A 300 -7.96 -6.45 7.88
CA LEU A 300 -7.97 -7.90 7.75
C LEU A 300 -9.16 -8.34 6.89
N LEU A 301 -8.98 -9.41 6.12
CA LEU A 301 -10.11 -10.16 5.56
C LEU A 301 -10.96 -10.75 6.69
N ASP A 302 -12.21 -11.07 6.37
CA ASP A 302 -13.11 -11.69 7.32
C ASP A 302 -12.49 -12.96 7.91
N LEU A 303 -12.56 -13.08 9.23
CA LEU A 303 -12.02 -14.23 9.93
C LEU A 303 -12.94 -15.44 9.74
N PRO A 304 -12.37 -16.66 9.55
CA PRO A 304 -13.15 -17.88 9.45
C PRO A 304 -14.13 -18.09 10.61
N ASP A 305 -15.20 -18.84 10.36
CA ASP A 305 -16.24 -19.07 11.35
C ASP A 305 -15.74 -19.86 12.58
N ASP A 306 -14.73 -20.71 12.40
CA ASP A 306 -14.08 -21.51 13.45
C ASP A 306 -13.13 -20.72 14.36
N VAL A 307 -12.84 -19.44 14.04
CA VAL A 307 -12.13 -18.55 14.97
C VAL A 307 -13.03 -18.22 16.17
N PRO A 308 -12.59 -18.49 17.43
CA PRO A 308 -13.39 -18.23 18.62
C PRO A 308 -13.85 -16.76 18.73
N GLN A 309 -15.05 -16.55 19.27
CA GLN A 309 -15.64 -15.21 19.35
C GLN A 309 -14.82 -14.26 20.21
N ASP A 310 -14.24 -14.73 21.30
CA ASP A 310 -13.37 -13.93 22.17
C ASP A 310 -12.08 -13.48 21.46
N VAL A 311 -11.59 -14.26 20.48
CA VAL A 311 -10.48 -13.87 19.62
C VAL A 311 -10.93 -12.79 18.63
N LYS A 312 -12.09 -12.97 17.98
CA LYS A 312 -12.68 -11.95 17.09
C LYS A 312 -12.90 -10.63 17.85
N ASP A 313 -13.42 -10.70 19.08
CA ASP A 313 -13.64 -9.53 19.94
C ASP A 313 -12.32 -8.84 20.33
N ALA A 314 -11.26 -9.62 20.60
CA ALA A 314 -9.94 -9.05 20.90
C ALA A 314 -9.34 -8.32 19.71
N VAL A 315 -9.43 -8.88 18.49
CA VAL A 315 -8.99 -8.23 17.26
C VAL A 315 -9.79 -6.96 17.00
N LYS A 316 -11.13 -7.03 17.12
CA LYS A 316 -12.01 -5.86 16.96
C LYS A 316 -11.70 -4.76 17.97
N LYS A 317 -11.47 -5.12 19.23
CA LYS A 317 -11.06 -4.16 20.26
C LYS A 317 -9.73 -3.48 19.92
N ALA A 318 -8.76 -4.22 19.46
CA ALA A 318 -7.47 -3.66 19.04
C ALA A 318 -7.64 -2.68 17.86
N GLN A 319 -8.48 -3.04 16.88
CA GLN A 319 -8.85 -2.16 15.78
C GLN A 319 -9.48 -0.85 16.28
N ASP A 320 -10.46 -0.93 17.18
CA ASP A 320 -11.11 0.25 17.73
C ASP A 320 -10.15 1.13 18.53
N ASP A 321 -9.20 0.51 19.24
CA ASP A 321 -8.18 1.24 20.01
C ASP A 321 -7.13 1.91 19.08
N ILE A 322 -6.79 1.33 17.92
CA ILE A 322 -5.98 1.97 16.88
C ILE A 322 -6.75 3.16 16.29
N VAL A 323 -7.99 2.97 15.85
CA VAL A 323 -8.82 4.04 15.28
C VAL A 323 -9.03 5.20 16.26
N ALA A 324 -9.14 4.90 17.55
CA ALA A 324 -9.25 5.90 18.61
C ALA A 324 -7.90 6.54 19.00
N GLY A 325 -6.78 6.11 18.40
CA GLY A 325 -5.43 6.61 18.70
C GLY A 325 -4.88 6.19 20.07
N LYS A 326 -5.50 5.23 20.75
CA LYS A 326 -5.02 4.67 22.02
C LYS A 326 -3.84 3.72 21.80
N ILE A 327 -3.83 2.98 20.69
CA ILE A 327 -2.71 2.18 20.24
C ILE A 327 -2.06 2.95 19.08
N LYS A 328 -0.76 3.16 19.18
CA LYS A 328 0.06 3.75 18.12
C LYS A 328 1.14 2.74 17.76
N VAL A 329 1.02 2.17 16.59
CA VAL A 329 1.99 1.18 16.09
C VAL A 329 3.12 1.92 15.39
N PRO A 330 4.39 1.69 15.75
CA PRO A 330 5.50 2.40 15.12
C PRO A 330 5.68 1.99 13.66
N ALA A 331 5.87 2.96 12.78
CA ALA A 331 6.21 2.74 11.38
C ALA A 331 7.75 2.69 11.23
N ILE A 332 8.31 1.49 11.23
CA ILE A 332 9.75 1.24 11.06
C ILE A 332 9.97 0.66 9.67
N GLY A 333 10.57 1.45 8.78
CA GLY A 333 10.71 1.11 7.36
C GLY A 333 12.07 0.53 6.95
N ASP A 334 13.01 0.38 7.88
CA ASP A 334 14.34 -0.14 7.59
C ASP A 334 14.65 -1.42 8.37
N ALA A 335 15.47 -2.27 7.77
CA ALA A 335 15.81 -3.59 8.30
C ALA A 335 16.52 -3.57 9.67
N ASP A 336 17.36 -2.58 9.91
CA ASP A 336 18.08 -2.47 11.20
C ASP A 336 17.11 -2.05 12.32
N GLY A 337 16.18 -1.16 12.01
CA GLY A 337 15.09 -0.79 12.90
C GLY A 337 14.19 -1.98 13.26
N VAL A 338 13.86 -2.83 12.27
CA VAL A 338 13.12 -4.08 12.50
C VAL A 338 13.87 -4.97 13.50
N ARG A 339 15.14 -5.29 13.22
CA ARG A 339 15.95 -6.15 14.10
C ARG A 339 16.08 -5.59 15.51
N SER A 340 16.30 -4.27 15.62
CA SER A 340 16.35 -3.56 16.91
C SER A 340 15.03 -3.68 17.69
N THR A 341 13.91 -3.50 16.99
CA THR A 341 12.58 -3.59 17.60
C THR A 341 12.26 -5.01 18.04
N LEU A 342 12.54 -6.03 17.21
CA LEU A 342 12.35 -7.42 17.59
C LEU A 342 13.17 -7.79 18.84
N GLN A 343 14.42 -7.32 18.92
CA GLN A 343 15.27 -7.53 20.11
C GLN A 343 14.70 -6.84 21.38
N GLN A 344 14.19 -5.61 21.25
CA GLN A 344 13.57 -4.88 22.36
C GLN A 344 12.30 -5.57 22.86
N LEU A 345 11.53 -6.20 21.98
CA LEU A 345 10.37 -7.00 22.33
C LEU A 345 10.73 -8.36 22.94
N GLY A 346 12.01 -8.73 22.96
CA GLY A 346 12.53 -9.99 23.50
C GLY A 346 12.50 -11.15 22.49
N TYR A 347 12.32 -10.86 21.22
CA TYR A 347 12.46 -11.82 20.12
C TYR A 347 13.94 -11.88 19.66
N ARG A 348 14.37 -13.07 19.16
CA ARG A 348 15.77 -13.31 18.78
C ARG A 348 15.85 -13.71 17.32
#